data_a25c923b6c48208b1c2cf7335e16f42b
#
_entry.id   a25c923b6c48208b1c2cf7335e16f42b
#
_cell.length_a   1.000
_cell.length_b   1.000
_cell.length_c   1.000
_cell.angle_alpha   90.00
_cell.angle_beta   90.00
_cell.angle_gamma   90.00
#
_symmetry.space_group_name_H-M   'P 1'
#
loop_
_entity.id
_entity.type
_entity.pdbx_description
1 polymer ?
#
loop_
_entity_poly.entity_id
_entity_poly.type
_entity_poly.pdbx_seq_one_letter_code
_entity_poly.pdbx_strand_id
1 'polypeptide(L)'
;MHIGTNPKKFNITEEENTKLISEKFSELISKGDVICLHGNLGVGKTTFIKYLINNLQRKNNTEETEVASPTFSIVNEYLINDNLIYHYDLYRVKNIDELNNIGFLEDFNKSISLIEWPELLYKKIDNQ
;
A
#
# COMPACT_ATOMS: atom_id res chain seq x y z
N MET A 1 -4.80 -8.29 0.89
CA MET A 1 -3.49 -8.04 1.49
C MET A 1 -2.75 -9.34 1.67
N HIS A 2 -1.47 -9.30 1.44
CA HIS A 2 -0.66 -10.50 1.53
C HIS A 2 0.70 -10.18 2.14
N ILE A 3 1.04 -10.85 3.23
CA ILE A 3 2.36 -10.76 3.84
C ILE A 3 2.93 -12.17 3.90
N GLY A 4 4.07 -12.38 3.24
CA GLY A 4 4.67 -13.69 3.13
C GLY A 4 3.82 -14.64 2.30
N THR A 5 3.72 -15.90 2.71
CA THR A 5 3.03 -16.95 1.97
C THR A 5 1.56 -17.14 2.35
N ASN A 6 1.13 -16.53 3.48
CA ASN A 6 -0.22 -16.73 4.00
C ASN A 6 -1.02 -15.42 3.94
N PRO A 7 -1.99 -15.30 3.03
CA PRO A 7 -2.85 -14.13 3.00
C PRO A 7 -3.70 -14.07 4.27
N LYS A 8 -3.84 -12.86 4.81
CA LYS A 8 -4.69 -12.59 5.95
C LYS A 8 -5.66 -11.47 5.61
N LYS A 9 -6.88 -11.56 6.14
CA LYS A 9 -7.91 -10.56 5.93
C LYS A 9 -8.24 -9.87 7.24
N PHE A 10 -8.35 -8.54 7.18
CA PHE A 10 -8.67 -7.71 8.33
C PHE A 10 -9.77 -6.74 7.97
N ASN A 11 -10.66 -6.46 8.91
CA ASN A 11 -11.69 -5.46 8.74
C ASN A 11 -11.14 -4.08 9.11
N ILE A 12 -11.10 -3.18 8.14
CA ILE A 12 -10.63 -1.81 8.33
C ILE A 12 -11.74 -0.77 8.11
N THR A 13 -13.01 -1.19 8.20
CA THR A 13 -14.15 -0.27 8.01
C THR A 13 -14.36 0.67 9.19
N GLU A 14 -13.95 0.28 10.38
CA GLU A 14 -14.00 1.12 11.57
C GLU A 14 -12.65 1.75 11.84
N GLU A 15 -12.64 3.04 12.14
CA GLU A 15 -11.39 3.79 12.30
C GLU A 15 -10.52 3.27 13.44
N GLU A 16 -11.10 2.87 14.56
CA GLU A 16 -10.34 2.31 15.68
C GLU A 16 -9.65 1.01 15.31
N ASN A 17 -10.34 0.13 14.59
CA ASN A 17 -9.75 -1.10 14.07
C ASN A 17 -8.63 -0.80 13.08
N THR A 18 -8.85 0.19 12.22
CA THR A 18 -7.85 0.62 11.25
C THR A 18 -6.58 1.05 11.94
N LYS A 19 -6.68 1.83 13.01
CA LYS A 19 -5.53 2.27 13.81
C LYS A 19 -4.76 1.09 14.40
N LEU A 20 -5.47 0.19 15.08
CA LEU A 20 -4.85 -0.95 15.74
C LEU A 20 -4.16 -1.88 14.75
N ILE A 21 -4.80 -2.15 13.63
CA ILE A 21 -4.24 -3.02 12.60
C ILE A 21 -3.02 -2.38 11.96
N SER A 22 -3.08 -1.06 11.69
CA SER A 22 -1.94 -0.36 11.11
C SER A 22 -0.72 -0.36 12.02
N GLU A 23 -0.93 -0.25 13.33
CA GLU A 23 0.16 -0.36 14.31
C GLU A 23 0.82 -1.73 14.27
N LYS A 24 0.03 -2.79 14.20
CA LYS A 24 0.55 -4.16 14.08
C LYS A 24 1.34 -4.34 12.78
N PHE A 25 0.83 -3.85 11.67
CA PHE A 25 1.53 -3.93 10.39
C PHE A 25 2.83 -3.14 10.40
N SER A 26 2.85 -1.99 11.06
CA SER A 26 4.08 -1.19 11.13
C SER A 26 5.21 -1.92 11.85
N GLU A 27 4.90 -2.92 12.68
CA GLU A 27 5.89 -3.74 13.38
C GLU A 27 6.36 -4.93 12.53
N LEU A 28 5.53 -5.41 11.61
CA LEU A 28 5.77 -6.64 10.84
C LEU A 28 6.30 -6.39 9.44
N ILE A 29 6.04 -5.23 8.89
CA ILE A 29 6.32 -4.90 7.49
C ILE A 29 7.80 -4.66 7.27
N SER A 30 8.32 -5.18 6.15
CA SER A 30 9.74 -5.03 5.79
C SER A 30 9.92 -4.93 4.28
N LYS A 31 11.13 -4.61 3.87
CA LYS A 31 11.46 -4.51 2.44
C LYS A 31 11.10 -5.79 1.71
N GLY A 32 10.49 -5.65 0.56
CA GLY A 32 10.01 -6.75 -0.26
C GLY A 32 8.55 -7.09 -0.04
N ASP A 33 7.92 -6.52 1.00
CA ASP A 33 6.49 -6.76 1.24
C ASP A 33 5.62 -5.97 0.27
N VAL A 34 4.60 -6.63 -0.25
CA VAL A 34 3.58 -6.03 -1.12
C VAL A 34 2.24 -6.24 -0.43
N ILE A 35 1.60 -5.14 -0.05
CA ILE A 35 0.32 -5.17 0.65
C ILE A 35 -0.78 -4.68 -0.29
N CYS A 36 -1.76 -5.55 -0.55
CA CYS A 36 -2.90 -5.21 -1.38
C CYS A 36 -4.12 -4.92 -0.51
N LEU A 37 -4.76 -3.78 -0.75
CA LEU A 37 -5.93 -3.36 -0.01
C LEU A 37 -7.16 -3.45 -0.90
N HIS A 38 -8.13 -4.22 -0.46
CA HIS A 38 -9.35 -4.50 -1.18
C HIS A 38 -10.54 -3.75 -0.59
N GLY A 39 -11.58 -3.58 -1.39
CA GLY A 39 -12.83 -3.00 -0.95
C GLY A 39 -13.28 -1.84 -1.81
N ASN A 40 -14.51 -1.43 -1.62
CA ASN A 40 -15.12 -0.32 -2.35
C ASN A 40 -14.60 1.02 -1.86
N LEU A 41 -14.91 2.08 -2.59
CA LEU A 41 -14.62 3.45 -2.17
C LEU A 41 -15.23 3.70 -0.79
N GLY A 42 -14.50 4.40 0.07
CA GLY A 42 -14.99 4.79 1.38
C GLY A 42 -14.85 3.73 2.47
N VAL A 43 -14.18 2.61 2.22
CA VAL A 43 -13.99 1.57 3.26
C VAL A 43 -12.70 1.73 4.07
N GLY A 44 -12.05 2.89 3.96
CA GLY A 44 -10.92 3.22 4.83
C GLY A 44 -9.55 2.79 4.35
N LYS A 45 -9.39 2.43 3.08
CA LYS A 45 -8.09 2.01 2.53
C LYS A 45 -7.01 3.09 2.66
N THR A 46 -7.32 4.30 2.22
CA THR A 46 -6.37 5.42 2.31
C THR A 46 -6.11 5.79 3.77
N THR A 47 -7.13 5.71 4.62
CA THR A 47 -6.98 5.97 6.05
C THR A 47 -6.03 4.96 6.70
N PHE A 48 -6.15 3.69 6.35
CA PHE A 48 -5.24 2.65 6.82
C PHE A 48 -3.79 2.97 6.42
N ILE A 49 -3.58 3.33 5.16
CA ILE A 49 -2.25 3.65 4.65
C ILE A 49 -1.68 4.88 5.35
N LYS A 50 -2.50 5.90 5.59
CA LYS A 50 -2.10 7.08 6.35
C LYS A 50 -1.58 6.70 7.74
N TYR A 51 -2.33 5.91 8.48
CA TYR A 51 -1.90 5.47 9.81
C TYR A 51 -0.63 4.63 9.74
N LEU A 52 -0.54 3.73 8.76
CA LEU A 52 0.64 2.89 8.60
C LEU A 52 1.90 3.73 8.33
N ILE A 53 1.83 4.64 7.37
CA ILE A 53 2.96 5.49 7.03
C ILE A 53 3.33 6.40 8.21
N ASN A 54 2.36 7.03 8.84
CA ASN A 54 2.63 7.91 9.99
C ASN A 54 3.21 7.13 11.17
N ASN A 55 2.76 5.89 11.41
CA ASN A 55 3.33 5.04 12.45
C ASN A 55 4.79 4.69 12.15
N LEU A 56 5.09 4.38 10.89
CA LEU A 56 6.48 4.10 10.47
C LEU A 56 7.36 5.32 10.64
N GLN A 57 6.85 6.50 10.28
CA GLN A 57 7.58 7.76 10.45
C GLN A 57 7.89 8.00 11.94
N ARG A 58 6.89 7.84 12.79
CA ARG A 58 7.05 8.06 14.24
C ARG A 58 8.06 7.10 14.86
N LYS A 59 8.01 5.83 14.50
CA LYS A 59 8.94 4.81 15.00
C LYS A 59 10.38 5.08 14.59
N ASN A 60 10.59 5.71 13.46
CA ASN A 60 11.92 6.02 12.93
C ASN A 60 12.36 7.45 13.23
N ASN A 61 11.63 8.13 14.13
CA ASN A 61 11.92 9.53 14.51
C ASN A 61 11.94 10.47 13.30
N THR A 62 11.11 10.17 12.31
CA THR A 62 10.94 11.00 11.12
C THR A 62 9.65 11.81 11.30
N GLU A 63 9.64 13.04 10.79
CA GLU A 63 8.46 13.89 10.85
C GLU A 63 7.28 13.24 10.14
N GLU A 64 6.10 13.27 10.78
CA GLU A 64 4.88 12.79 10.17
C GLU A 64 4.42 13.74 9.06
N THR A 65 4.19 13.20 7.87
CA THR A 65 3.76 13.98 6.72
C THR A 65 2.31 13.70 6.40
N GLU A 66 1.71 14.56 5.58
CA GLU A 66 0.38 14.32 5.06
C GLU A 66 0.44 13.17 4.06
N VAL A 67 -0.53 12.27 4.15
CA VAL A 67 -0.66 11.14 3.23
C VAL A 67 -1.95 11.32 2.44
N ALA A 68 -1.80 11.62 1.16
CA ALA A 68 -2.91 11.81 0.24
C ALA A 68 -3.12 10.58 -0.64
N SER A 69 -4.33 10.44 -1.18
CA SER A 69 -4.60 9.39 -2.14
C SER A 69 -3.93 9.70 -3.48
N PRO A 70 -3.20 8.74 -4.09
CA PRO A 70 -2.59 8.95 -5.40
C PRO A 70 -3.54 8.65 -6.56
N THR A 71 -4.81 9.00 -6.44
CA THR A 71 -5.83 8.69 -7.46
C THR A 71 -5.43 9.18 -8.84
N PHE A 72 -4.89 10.38 -8.94
CA PHE A 72 -4.49 10.97 -10.23
C PHE A 72 -3.04 10.70 -10.60
N SER A 73 -2.16 10.63 -9.60
CA SER A 73 -0.74 10.39 -9.83
C SER A 73 -0.39 8.92 -9.98
N ILE A 74 -1.30 8.03 -9.58
CA ILE A 74 -1.15 6.57 -9.55
C ILE A 74 -0.22 6.11 -8.44
N VAL A 75 0.88 6.82 -8.19
CA VAL A 75 1.86 6.45 -7.16
C VAL A 75 2.34 7.68 -6.40
N ASN A 76 2.45 7.53 -5.08
CA ASN A 76 3.17 8.46 -4.21
C ASN A 76 4.32 7.70 -3.54
N GLU A 77 5.43 8.38 -3.31
CA GLU A 77 6.62 7.81 -2.69
C GLU A 77 6.89 8.44 -1.33
N TYR A 78 7.30 7.62 -0.38
CA TYR A 78 7.69 8.08 0.95
C TYR A 78 9.04 7.44 1.30
N LEU A 79 9.98 8.26 1.73
CA LEU A 79 11.27 7.76 2.21
C LEU A 79 11.31 7.93 3.73
N ILE A 80 11.44 6.81 4.44
CA ILE A 80 11.50 6.78 5.90
C ILE A 80 12.80 6.09 6.29
N ASN A 81 13.79 6.88 6.68
CA ASN A 81 15.18 6.43 6.83
C ASN A 81 15.63 5.75 5.54
N ASP A 82 16.02 4.47 5.58
CA ASP A 82 16.44 3.72 4.39
C ASP A 82 15.30 2.96 3.71
N ASN A 83 14.07 3.13 4.19
CA ASN A 83 12.92 2.42 3.65
C ASN A 83 12.16 3.29 2.66
N LEU A 84 12.10 2.82 1.41
CA LEU A 84 11.30 3.46 0.37
C LEU A 84 9.94 2.79 0.31
N ILE A 85 8.88 3.58 0.41
CA ILE A 85 7.50 3.10 0.40
C ILE A 85 6.79 3.68 -0.80
N TYR A 86 6.21 2.80 -1.62
CA TYR A 86 5.37 3.18 -2.75
C TYR A 86 3.91 2.96 -2.37
N HIS A 87 3.10 3.99 -2.51
CA HIS A 87 1.66 3.92 -2.35
C HIS A 87 1.02 4.05 -3.72
N TYR A 88 0.42 2.97 -4.22
CA TYR A 88 -0.23 2.91 -5.52
C TYR A 88 -1.75 2.92 -5.37
N ASP A 89 -2.42 3.58 -6.31
CA ASP A 89 -3.87 3.49 -6.47
C ASP A 89 -4.16 3.17 -7.95
N LEU A 90 -4.65 1.96 -8.20
CA LEU A 90 -4.86 1.46 -9.56
C LEU A 90 -6.29 1.63 -10.06
N TYR A 91 -7.12 2.37 -9.32
CA TYR A 91 -8.54 2.53 -9.67
C TYR A 91 -8.77 3.06 -11.09
N ARG A 92 -7.96 4.02 -11.51
CA ARG A 92 -8.08 4.64 -12.83
C ARG A 92 -7.25 3.97 -13.92
N VAL A 93 -6.44 3.00 -13.55
CA VAL A 93 -5.58 2.29 -14.50
C VAL A 93 -6.43 1.27 -15.25
N LYS A 94 -6.42 1.34 -16.58
CA LYS A 94 -7.27 0.49 -17.43
C LYS A 94 -6.55 -0.73 -17.96
N ASN A 95 -5.25 -0.64 -18.15
CA ASN A 95 -4.47 -1.77 -18.64
C ASN A 95 -3.07 -1.78 -18.03
N ILE A 96 -2.42 -2.93 -18.14
CA ILE A 96 -1.14 -3.18 -17.50
C ILE A 96 0.00 -2.36 -18.11
N ASP A 97 -0.12 -1.97 -19.39
CA ASP A 97 0.91 -1.19 -20.06
C ASP A 97 1.11 0.18 -19.41
N GLU A 98 0.03 0.76 -18.87
CA GLU A 98 0.13 2.02 -18.12
C GLU A 98 1.01 1.86 -16.88
N LEU A 99 0.98 0.70 -16.24
CA LEU A 99 1.81 0.42 -15.07
C LEU A 99 3.27 0.24 -15.44
N ASN A 100 3.53 -0.40 -16.58
CA ASN A 100 4.90 -0.58 -17.05
C ASN A 100 5.58 0.78 -17.31
N ASN A 101 4.81 1.76 -17.76
CA ASN A 101 5.33 3.09 -18.03
C ASN A 101 5.77 3.85 -16.77
N ILE A 102 5.26 3.48 -15.60
CA ILE A 102 5.66 4.12 -14.33
C ILE A 102 6.63 3.26 -13.52
N GLY A 103 7.09 2.15 -14.07
CA GLY A 103 8.01 1.25 -13.37
C GLY A 103 7.37 0.49 -12.21
N PHE A 104 6.09 0.13 -12.34
CA PHE A 104 5.34 -0.52 -11.28
C PHE A 104 6.02 -1.82 -10.80
N LEU A 105 6.30 -1.88 -9.50
CA LEU A 105 6.97 -3.01 -8.83
C LEU A 105 8.35 -3.37 -9.39
N GLU A 106 8.99 -2.46 -10.13
CA GLU A 106 10.29 -2.70 -10.74
C GLU A 106 11.34 -3.09 -9.70
N ASP A 107 11.39 -2.39 -8.57
CA ASP A 107 12.32 -2.65 -7.47
C ASP A 107 11.58 -3.09 -6.20
N PHE A 108 10.55 -3.93 -6.34
CA PHE A 108 9.69 -4.27 -5.20
C PHE A 108 10.46 -4.91 -4.04
N ASN A 109 11.53 -5.65 -4.33
CA ASN A 109 12.34 -6.32 -3.29
C ASN A 109 13.17 -5.34 -2.46
N LYS A 110 13.31 -4.10 -2.89
CA LYS A 110 14.04 -3.04 -2.19
C LYS A 110 13.14 -2.02 -1.52
N SER A 111 11.85 -2.21 -1.63
CA SER A 111 10.85 -1.24 -1.18
C SER A 111 9.68 -1.94 -0.51
N ILE A 112 8.80 -1.13 0.06
CA ILE A 112 7.51 -1.59 0.58
C ILE A 112 6.45 -1.04 -0.37
N SER A 113 5.57 -1.91 -0.87
CA SER A 113 4.53 -1.51 -1.82
C SER A 113 3.15 -1.67 -1.21
N LEU A 114 2.38 -0.59 -1.20
CA LEU A 114 1.02 -0.55 -0.69
C LEU A 114 0.10 -0.25 -1.87
N ILE A 115 -0.80 -1.17 -2.20
CA ILE A 115 -1.59 -1.10 -3.43
C ILE A 115 -3.08 -1.07 -3.12
N GLU A 116 -3.75 0.04 -3.46
CA GLU A 116 -5.20 0.14 -3.46
C GLU A 116 -5.72 -0.28 -4.84
N TRP A 117 -6.86 -0.95 -4.86
CA TRP A 117 -7.49 -1.43 -6.08
C TRP A 117 -6.60 -2.38 -6.89
N PRO A 118 -6.17 -3.51 -6.30
CA PRO A 118 -5.24 -4.42 -6.94
C PRO A 118 -5.88 -5.35 -7.99
N GLU A 119 -7.17 -5.24 -8.25
CA GLU A 119 -7.93 -6.18 -9.08
C GLU A 119 -7.36 -6.32 -10.51
N LEU A 120 -6.81 -5.23 -11.04
CA LEU A 120 -6.17 -5.25 -12.36
C LEU A 120 -5.02 -6.27 -12.42
N LEU A 121 -4.29 -6.42 -11.33
CA LEU A 121 -3.17 -7.36 -11.26
C LEU A 121 -3.64 -8.80 -11.29
N TYR A 122 -4.76 -9.08 -10.65
CA TYR A 122 -5.32 -10.43 -10.60
C TYR A 122 -5.81 -10.89 -11.96
N LYS A 123 -6.39 -10.00 -12.74
CA LYS A 123 -6.81 -10.30 -14.11
C LYS A 123 -5.63 -10.72 -14.97
N LYS A 124 -4.48 -10.09 -14.82
CA LYS A 124 -3.27 -10.45 -15.55
C LYS A 124 -2.79 -11.84 -15.16
N ILE A 125 -2.81 -12.15 -13.85
CA ILE A 125 -2.37 -13.45 -13.33
C ILE A 125 -3.29 -14.55 -13.84
N ASP A 126 -4.61 -14.33 -13.83
CA ASP A 126 -5.60 -15.32 -14.25
C ASP A 126 -5.53 -15.62 -15.75
N ASN A 127 -5.00 -14.72 -16.55
CA ASN A 127 -4.90 -14.86 -18.00
C ASN A 127 -3.56 -15.43 -18.49
N GLN A 128 -2.71 -15.85 -17.58
CA GLN A 128 -1.41 -16.46 -17.94
C GLN A 128 -1.49 -17.95 -18.18
#